data_4cc5c3cf2ad14a2974403c88330d7398
#
_entry.id   4cc5c3cf2ad14a2974403c88330d7398
#
_cell.length_a   1.000
_cell.length_b   1.000
_cell.length_c   1.000
_cell.angle_alpha   90.00
_cell.angle_beta   90.00
_cell.angle_gamma   90.00
#
_symmetry.space_group_name_H-M   'P 1'
#
loop_
_entity.id
_entity.type
_entity.pdbx_description
1 polymer ?
#
loop_
_entity_poly.entity_id
_entity_poly.type
_entity_poly.pdbx_seq_one_letter_code
_entity_poly.pdbx_strand_id
1 'polypeptide(L)'
;MDDAAAASAYNGGFEFKDGVKQANEYTYDSNGNLTKDLNKGISTITYNVLNLPNMVTFSDGSTIAYTYGADGTKLKTVHKIGSTTTTTDYCGNVIYENGVQKLLLTEEGYVTLSDGKYHYYLKDHQGNNRVVINQSGTVEEANHYYPFGGVFASSGNVQPYKYNGKEYDGKKGLNLYDYGARMYDAALGRFTTVDPSAENYFNTSLYAYCGNNPINRIDLDGLLLARILIYKVL
;
A
#
# COMPACT_ATOMS: atom_id res chain seq x y z
N MET A 1 -19.49 8.42 -5.51
CA MET A 1 -19.80 7.04 -5.99
C MET A 1 -20.68 6.43 -4.92
N ASP A 2 -21.93 6.14 -5.23
CA ASP A 2 -22.84 5.55 -4.25
C ASP A 2 -22.79 4.02 -4.40
N ASP A 3 -22.44 3.32 -3.34
CA ASP A 3 -22.52 1.87 -3.27
C ASP A 3 -23.81 1.48 -2.53
N ALA A 4 -24.79 0.98 -3.29
CA ALA A 4 -26.03 0.46 -2.75
C ALA A 4 -25.97 -1.06 -2.51
N ALA A 5 -24.79 -1.66 -2.67
CA ALA A 5 -24.62 -3.09 -2.50
C ALA A 5 -24.81 -3.51 -1.03
N ALA A 6 -25.40 -4.70 -0.84
CA ALA A 6 -25.47 -5.33 0.46
C ALA A 6 -24.02 -5.61 0.97
N ALA A 7 -23.86 -5.69 2.30
CA ALA A 7 -22.60 -6.04 2.90
C ALA A 7 -22.03 -7.31 2.23
N SER A 8 -20.72 -7.28 1.96
CA SER A 8 -19.99 -8.37 1.33
C SER A 8 -20.28 -9.73 1.97
N ALA A 9 -20.38 -10.75 1.15
CA ALA A 9 -20.46 -12.14 1.61
C ALA A 9 -19.15 -12.64 2.25
N TYR A 10 -18.04 -11.91 2.08
CA TYR A 10 -16.73 -12.25 2.63
C TYR A 10 -16.39 -11.34 3.80
N ASN A 11 -16.35 -11.92 4.99
CA ASN A 11 -16.04 -11.21 6.23
C ASN A 11 -14.58 -10.72 6.18
N GLY A 12 -14.37 -9.41 6.26
CA GLY A 12 -13.05 -8.77 6.18
C GLY A 12 -12.63 -8.35 4.77
N GLY A 13 -13.54 -8.39 3.80
CA GLY A 13 -13.28 -7.96 2.43
C GLY A 13 -12.75 -6.53 2.37
N PHE A 14 -11.69 -6.37 1.58
CA PHE A 14 -11.10 -5.10 1.23
C PHE A 14 -11.94 -4.45 0.13
N GLU A 15 -13.11 -3.99 0.51
CA GLU A 15 -14.08 -3.43 -0.41
C GLU A 15 -14.12 -1.93 -0.28
N PHE A 16 -14.50 -1.29 -1.38
CA PHE A 16 -14.92 0.09 -1.32
C PHE A 16 -16.12 0.21 -0.38
N LYS A 17 -15.99 1.06 0.61
CA LYS A 17 -17.09 1.37 1.55
C LYS A 17 -17.49 2.81 1.33
N ASP A 18 -18.67 3.00 0.75
CA ASP A 18 -19.32 4.29 0.66
C ASP A 18 -19.92 4.65 2.03
N GLY A 19 -19.07 5.11 2.92
CA GLY A 19 -19.44 5.50 4.29
C GLY A 19 -20.03 6.90 4.39
N VAL A 20 -19.86 7.72 3.34
CA VAL A 20 -20.23 9.14 3.35
C VAL A 20 -20.97 9.47 2.08
N LYS A 21 -22.24 9.88 2.21
CA LYS A 21 -23.09 10.24 1.06
C LYS A 21 -23.25 11.77 0.97
N GLN A 22 -22.20 12.44 0.52
CA GLN A 22 -22.23 13.88 0.30
C GLN A 22 -21.43 14.29 -0.94
N ALA A 23 -21.68 15.48 -1.45
CA ALA A 23 -20.92 16.01 -2.57
C ALA A 23 -19.44 16.23 -2.17
N ASN A 24 -18.53 16.01 -3.12
CA ASN A 24 -17.08 16.26 -2.95
C ASN A 24 -16.43 15.42 -1.84
N GLU A 25 -16.72 14.14 -1.78
CA GLU A 25 -16.06 13.17 -0.88
C GLU A 25 -14.56 13.09 -1.12
N TYR A 26 -14.14 13.30 -2.37
CA TYR A 26 -12.77 13.38 -2.82
C TYR A 26 -12.45 14.78 -3.32
N THR A 27 -11.29 15.30 -2.93
CA THR A 27 -10.76 16.55 -3.50
C THR A 27 -9.32 16.35 -3.94
N TYR A 28 -8.91 17.17 -4.92
CA TYR A 28 -7.57 17.11 -5.50
C TYR A 28 -6.98 18.52 -5.54
N ASP A 29 -5.65 18.63 -5.47
CA ASP A 29 -4.93 19.87 -5.70
C ASP A 29 -4.76 20.16 -7.20
N SER A 30 -4.08 21.27 -7.52
CA SER A 30 -3.81 21.66 -8.93
C SER A 30 -2.89 20.70 -9.67
N ASN A 31 -2.12 19.88 -8.96
CA ASN A 31 -1.26 18.84 -9.53
C ASN A 31 -2.00 17.51 -9.72
N GLY A 32 -3.29 17.45 -9.31
CA GLY A 32 -4.09 16.23 -9.32
C GLY A 32 -3.80 15.26 -8.18
N ASN A 33 -3.16 15.71 -7.12
CA ASN A 33 -2.94 14.88 -5.93
C ASN A 33 -4.20 14.85 -5.05
N LEU A 34 -4.58 13.68 -4.57
CA LEU A 34 -5.73 13.48 -3.67
C LEU A 34 -5.49 14.23 -2.36
N THR A 35 -6.31 15.23 -2.05
CA THR A 35 -6.15 16.03 -0.81
C THR A 35 -7.15 15.66 0.28
N LYS A 36 -8.22 14.94 -0.05
CA LYS A 36 -9.26 14.51 0.90
C LYS A 36 -9.90 13.22 0.44
N ASP A 37 -10.22 12.33 1.38
CA ASP A 37 -11.01 11.11 1.18
C ASP A 37 -11.87 10.88 2.42
N LEU A 38 -13.13 11.26 2.34
CA LEU A 38 -14.06 11.17 3.47
C LEU A 38 -14.47 9.73 3.78
N ASN A 39 -14.44 8.82 2.81
CA ASN A 39 -14.77 7.42 3.02
C ASN A 39 -13.72 6.72 3.88
N LYS A 40 -12.47 7.19 3.84
CA LYS A 40 -11.39 6.77 4.75
C LYS A 40 -11.27 7.64 6.01
N GLY A 41 -12.16 8.63 6.17
CA GLY A 41 -12.09 9.62 7.26
C GLY A 41 -10.89 10.56 7.14
N ILE A 42 -10.31 10.71 5.95
CA ILE A 42 -9.17 11.60 5.69
C ILE A 42 -9.70 13.01 5.42
N SER A 43 -9.35 13.94 6.29
CA SER A 43 -9.72 15.35 6.17
C SER A 43 -8.75 16.14 5.29
N THR A 44 -7.46 15.78 5.31
CA THR A 44 -6.44 16.48 4.52
C THR A 44 -5.24 15.57 4.23
N ILE A 45 -4.72 15.64 3.00
CA ILE A 45 -3.41 15.12 2.63
C ILE A 45 -2.58 16.29 2.10
N THR A 46 -1.38 16.48 2.60
CA THR A 46 -0.39 17.43 2.07
C THR A 46 0.72 16.69 1.34
N TYR A 47 1.33 17.35 0.37
CA TYR A 47 2.36 16.76 -0.49
C TYR A 47 3.64 17.58 -0.48
N ASN A 48 4.76 16.94 -0.75
CA ASN A 48 6.04 17.58 -0.98
C ASN A 48 6.20 17.97 -2.48
N VAL A 49 7.34 18.54 -2.82
CA VAL A 49 7.65 18.98 -4.21
C VAL A 49 7.73 17.84 -5.22
N LEU A 50 7.85 16.59 -4.77
CA LEU A 50 7.85 15.39 -5.61
C LEU A 50 6.44 14.78 -5.76
N ASN A 51 5.38 15.46 -5.29
CA ASN A 51 4.02 14.94 -5.20
C ASN A 51 3.90 13.65 -4.35
N LEU A 52 4.82 13.43 -3.41
CA LEU A 52 4.72 12.38 -2.41
C LEU A 52 3.96 12.89 -1.18
N PRO A 53 3.09 12.10 -0.54
CA PRO A 53 2.34 12.54 0.62
C PRO A 53 3.28 12.88 1.78
N ASN A 54 3.19 14.10 2.29
CA ASN A 54 3.98 14.55 3.43
C ASN A 54 3.26 14.24 4.75
N MET A 55 1.95 14.48 4.79
CA MET A 55 1.12 14.19 5.95
C MET A 55 -0.31 13.87 5.54
N VAL A 56 -0.86 12.81 6.14
CA VAL A 56 -2.27 12.46 6.13
C VAL A 56 -2.86 12.83 7.47
N THR A 57 -3.95 13.61 7.49
CA THR A 57 -4.69 13.99 8.68
C THR A 57 -6.10 13.40 8.61
N PHE A 58 -6.51 12.71 9.66
CA PHE A 58 -7.84 12.15 9.79
C PHE A 58 -8.78 13.10 10.55
N SER A 59 -10.07 12.92 10.39
CA SER A 59 -11.11 13.76 11.00
C SER A 59 -11.11 13.74 12.54
N ASP A 60 -10.55 12.70 13.15
CA ASP A 60 -10.39 12.59 14.60
C ASP A 60 -9.08 13.19 15.13
N GLY A 61 -8.28 13.83 14.27
CA GLY A 61 -7.00 14.43 14.61
C GLY A 61 -5.82 13.46 14.60
N SER A 62 -6.03 12.17 14.28
CA SER A 62 -4.91 11.24 14.03
C SER A 62 -4.14 11.66 12.80
N THR A 63 -2.83 11.37 12.77
CA THR A 63 -1.96 11.73 11.64
C THR A 63 -1.02 10.61 11.26
N ILE A 64 -0.67 10.57 9.97
CA ILE A 64 0.44 9.77 9.44
C ILE A 64 1.36 10.74 8.69
N ALA A 65 2.60 10.88 9.15
CA ALA A 65 3.59 11.75 8.54
C ALA A 65 4.70 10.93 7.91
N TYR A 66 5.16 11.36 6.72
CA TYR A 66 6.21 10.71 5.97
C TYR A 66 7.40 11.64 5.81
N THR A 67 8.60 11.07 5.81
CA THR A 67 9.84 11.78 5.48
C THR A 67 10.52 11.04 4.35
N TYR A 68 10.95 11.79 3.34
CA TYR A 68 11.61 11.27 2.15
C TYR A 68 12.99 11.89 1.96
N GLY A 69 13.88 11.16 1.32
CA GLY A 69 15.10 11.69 0.72
C GLY A 69 14.78 12.59 -0.48
N ALA A 70 15.80 13.30 -0.96
CA ALA A 70 15.66 14.15 -2.14
C ALA A 70 15.33 13.37 -3.43
N ASP A 71 15.63 12.10 -3.46
CA ASP A 71 15.33 11.16 -4.54
C ASP A 71 13.93 10.51 -4.45
N GLY A 72 13.15 10.85 -3.41
CA GLY A 72 11.84 10.26 -3.16
C GLY A 72 11.87 8.97 -2.33
N THR A 73 13.05 8.48 -1.93
CA THR A 73 13.17 7.32 -1.05
C THR A 73 12.53 7.59 0.30
N LYS A 74 11.60 6.76 0.73
CA LYS A 74 10.97 6.88 2.04
C LYS A 74 11.95 6.54 3.15
N LEU A 75 12.18 7.47 4.06
CA LEU A 75 13.13 7.35 5.17
C LEU A 75 12.44 7.11 6.52
N LYS A 76 11.23 7.64 6.68
CA LYS A 76 10.50 7.56 7.94
C LYS A 76 9.00 7.66 7.74
N THR A 77 8.26 6.93 8.58
CA THR A 77 6.81 7.10 8.78
C THR A 77 6.51 7.26 10.26
N VAL A 78 5.68 8.24 10.62
CA VAL A 78 5.22 8.45 11.99
C VAL A 78 3.70 8.38 12.02
N HIS A 79 3.17 7.35 12.68
CA HIS A 79 1.75 7.20 12.94
C HIS A 79 1.42 7.74 14.32
N LYS A 80 0.60 8.78 14.39
CA LYS A 80 0.03 9.29 15.65
C LYS A 80 -1.46 9.00 15.64
N ILE A 81 -1.87 7.95 16.35
CA ILE A 81 -3.26 7.49 16.40
C ILE A 81 -3.75 7.57 17.84
N GLY A 82 -4.65 8.52 18.11
CA GLY A 82 -5.03 8.87 19.48
C GLY A 82 -3.82 9.33 20.28
N SER A 83 -3.55 8.65 21.42
CA SER A 83 -2.38 8.92 22.28
C SER A 83 -1.13 8.11 21.89
N THR A 84 -1.24 7.18 20.95
CA THR A 84 -0.14 6.28 20.57
C THR A 84 0.63 6.86 19.40
N THR A 85 1.96 6.92 19.53
CA THR A 85 2.86 7.27 18.43
C THR A 85 3.73 6.06 18.10
N THR A 86 3.75 5.67 16.83
CA THR A 86 4.65 4.62 16.32
C THR A 86 5.51 5.24 15.21
N THR A 87 6.80 5.13 15.34
CA THR A 87 7.76 5.59 14.35
C THR A 87 8.39 4.39 13.65
N THR A 88 8.41 4.41 12.33
CA THR A 88 9.14 3.44 11.50
C THR A 88 10.23 4.18 10.74
N ASP A 89 11.49 3.79 10.91
CA ASP A 89 12.62 4.31 10.15
C ASP A 89 13.10 3.25 9.16
N TYR A 90 13.39 3.66 7.93
CA TYR A 90 13.81 2.81 6.81
C TYR A 90 15.28 3.07 6.50
N CYS A 91 16.15 2.11 6.83
CA CYS A 91 17.59 2.21 6.63
C CYS A 91 18.04 1.14 5.62
N GLY A 92 17.78 1.40 4.34
CA GLY A 92 17.94 0.39 3.30
C GLY A 92 17.00 -0.80 3.52
N ASN A 93 17.55 -1.99 3.73
CA ASN A 93 16.78 -3.19 4.02
C ASN A 93 16.55 -3.46 5.53
N VAL A 94 17.03 -2.58 6.40
CA VAL A 94 16.78 -2.67 7.86
C VAL A 94 15.67 -1.72 8.25
N ILE A 95 14.62 -2.27 8.86
CA ILE A 95 13.47 -1.52 9.36
C ILE A 95 13.57 -1.41 10.88
N TYR A 96 13.46 -0.18 11.37
CA TYR A 96 13.38 0.10 12.81
C TYR A 96 11.95 0.48 13.16
N GLU A 97 11.52 0.09 14.35
CA GLU A 97 10.27 0.56 14.94
C GLU A 97 10.56 1.17 16.32
N ASN A 98 10.19 2.43 16.51
CA ASN A 98 10.46 3.19 17.74
C ASN A 98 11.95 3.19 18.15
N GLY A 99 12.84 3.27 17.17
CA GLY A 99 14.30 3.27 17.38
C GLY A 99 14.91 1.90 17.62
N VAL A 100 14.13 0.81 17.60
CA VAL A 100 14.61 -0.56 17.77
C VAL A 100 14.62 -1.26 16.43
N GLN A 101 15.71 -1.96 16.10
CA GLN A 101 15.81 -2.81 14.92
C GLN A 101 14.74 -3.90 14.97
N LYS A 102 13.89 -3.95 13.94
CA LYS A 102 12.76 -4.87 13.88
C LYS A 102 12.94 -5.96 12.84
N LEU A 103 13.16 -5.55 11.59
CA LEU A 103 13.25 -6.47 10.46
C LEU A 103 14.50 -6.19 9.63
N LEU A 104 15.12 -7.24 9.14
CA LEU A 104 16.06 -7.21 8.03
C LEU A 104 15.35 -7.85 6.82
N LEU A 105 15.06 -7.05 5.80
CA LEU A 105 14.42 -7.51 4.57
C LEU A 105 15.42 -8.25 3.69
N THR A 106 14.98 -9.35 3.08
CA THR A 106 15.75 -10.15 2.12
C THR A 106 14.90 -10.40 0.87
N GLU A 107 15.47 -10.92 -0.20
CA GLU A 107 14.72 -11.27 -1.42
C GLU A 107 13.68 -12.37 -1.17
N GLU A 108 14.00 -13.29 -0.25
CA GLU A 108 13.16 -14.45 0.06
C GLU A 108 12.17 -14.21 1.20
N GLY A 109 12.29 -13.06 1.91
CA GLY A 109 11.44 -12.79 3.06
C GLY A 109 12.04 -11.76 4.01
N TYR A 110 12.17 -12.10 5.29
CA TYR A 110 12.79 -11.22 6.29
C TYR A 110 13.37 -12.01 7.47
N VAL A 111 14.22 -11.34 8.23
CA VAL A 111 14.70 -11.80 9.54
C VAL A 111 14.15 -10.90 10.62
N THR A 112 13.53 -11.48 11.65
CA THR A 112 13.15 -10.74 12.87
C THR A 112 14.42 -10.51 13.71
N LEU A 113 14.82 -9.25 13.88
CA LEU A 113 16.11 -8.91 14.51
C LEU A 113 16.11 -9.06 16.03
N SER A 114 14.93 -9.17 16.67
CA SER A 114 14.81 -9.41 18.11
C SER A 114 15.22 -10.83 18.53
N ASP A 115 15.08 -11.82 17.64
CA ASP A 115 15.33 -13.24 17.95
C ASP A 115 16.13 -13.96 16.85
N GLY A 116 16.50 -13.27 15.77
CA GLY A 116 17.28 -13.79 14.66
C GLY A 116 16.58 -14.84 13.80
N LYS A 117 15.24 -14.92 13.87
CA LYS A 117 14.49 -15.92 13.11
C LYS A 117 14.23 -15.50 11.68
N TYR A 118 14.34 -16.47 10.79
CA TYR A 118 14.06 -16.31 9.36
C TYR A 118 12.59 -16.60 9.06
N HIS A 119 12.02 -15.76 8.19
CA HIS A 119 10.67 -15.86 7.66
C HIS A 119 10.73 -15.78 6.14
N TYR A 120 10.00 -16.65 5.46
CA TYR A 120 10.05 -16.79 4.01
C TYR A 120 8.70 -16.47 3.39
N TYR A 121 8.73 -15.81 2.24
CA TYR A 121 7.56 -15.50 1.43
C TYR A 121 7.34 -16.56 0.36
N LEU A 122 6.16 -17.16 0.34
CA LEU A 122 5.68 -17.91 -0.82
C LEU A 122 4.86 -16.94 -1.68
N LYS A 123 5.43 -16.60 -2.83
CA LYS A 123 4.87 -15.60 -3.75
C LYS A 123 4.17 -16.27 -4.91
N ASP A 124 3.14 -15.61 -5.46
CA ASP A 124 2.56 -16.00 -6.73
C ASP A 124 3.33 -15.37 -7.92
N HIS A 125 2.82 -15.62 -9.14
CA HIS A 125 3.44 -15.14 -10.38
C HIS A 125 3.53 -13.61 -10.51
N GLN A 126 2.81 -12.86 -9.70
CA GLN A 126 2.83 -11.39 -9.64
C GLN A 126 3.71 -10.85 -8.52
N GLY A 127 4.37 -11.73 -7.76
CA GLY A 127 5.15 -11.33 -6.59
C GLY A 127 4.30 -11.00 -5.35
N ASN A 128 3.02 -11.39 -5.34
CA ASN A 128 2.16 -11.22 -4.18
C ASN A 128 2.62 -12.15 -3.06
N ASN A 129 2.82 -11.64 -1.86
CA ASN A 129 3.13 -12.47 -0.69
C ASN A 129 1.86 -13.22 -0.27
N ARG A 130 1.73 -14.48 -0.73
CA ARG A 130 0.56 -15.33 -0.47
C ARG A 130 0.63 -16.01 0.88
N VAL A 131 1.81 -16.47 1.26
CA VAL A 131 2.04 -17.15 2.54
C VAL A 131 3.36 -16.69 3.13
N VAL A 132 3.39 -16.50 4.45
CA VAL A 132 4.61 -16.32 5.23
C VAL A 132 4.79 -17.58 6.08
N ILE A 133 5.95 -18.19 5.98
CA ILE A 133 6.34 -19.34 6.81
C ILE A 133 7.59 -18.98 7.61
N ASN A 134 7.69 -19.50 8.83
CA ASN A 134 8.93 -19.39 9.62
C ASN A 134 9.96 -20.44 9.20
N GLN A 135 11.15 -20.37 9.76
CA GLN A 135 12.26 -21.30 9.50
C GLN A 135 11.95 -22.78 9.84
N SER A 136 10.89 -23.04 10.62
CA SER A 136 10.41 -24.40 10.93
C SER A 136 9.33 -24.88 9.97
N GLY A 137 8.96 -24.08 8.95
CA GLY A 137 7.92 -24.41 7.98
C GLY A 137 6.49 -24.15 8.48
N THR A 138 6.33 -23.51 9.66
CA THR A 138 5.01 -23.17 10.18
C THR A 138 4.46 -21.94 9.43
N VAL A 139 3.20 -22.02 8.98
CA VAL A 139 2.50 -20.88 8.37
C VAL A 139 2.16 -19.87 9.45
N GLU A 140 2.64 -18.63 9.28
CA GLU A 140 2.40 -17.50 10.19
C GLU A 140 1.40 -16.49 9.62
N GLU A 141 1.33 -16.42 8.29
CA GLU A 141 0.39 -15.56 7.59
C GLU A 141 0.00 -16.19 6.27
N ALA A 142 -1.27 -16.04 5.88
CA ALA A 142 -1.75 -16.37 4.55
C ALA A 142 -2.67 -15.26 4.04
N ASN A 143 -2.51 -14.85 2.77
CA ASN A 143 -3.25 -13.76 2.16
C ASN A 143 -3.89 -14.20 0.83
N HIS A 144 -5.14 -13.77 0.63
CA HIS A 144 -5.86 -13.92 -0.62
C HIS A 144 -6.23 -12.54 -1.15
N TYR A 145 -5.94 -12.29 -2.43
CA TYR A 145 -6.11 -10.98 -3.03
C TYR A 145 -7.15 -11.00 -4.15
N TYR A 146 -7.96 -9.95 -4.22
CA TYR A 146 -8.67 -9.60 -5.45
C TYR A 146 -7.68 -9.20 -6.55
N PRO A 147 -8.09 -9.22 -7.82
CA PRO A 147 -7.20 -8.87 -8.94
C PRO A 147 -6.47 -7.52 -8.79
N PHE A 148 -7.12 -6.53 -8.18
CA PHE A 148 -6.54 -5.22 -7.91
C PHE A 148 -5.83 -5.11 -6.55
N GLY A 149 -5.55 -6.23 -5.88
CA GLY A 149 -4.72 -6.25 -4.68
C GLY A 149 -5.45 -6.05 -3.36
N GLY A 150 -6.76 -5.87 -3.38
CA GLY A 150 -7.56 -5.87 -2.16
C GLY A 150 -7.48 -7.24 -1.46
N VAL A 151 -7.21 -7.27 -0.15
CA VAL A 151 -7.15 -8.50 0.63
C VAL A 151 -8.58 -8.91 0.99
N PHE A 152 -9.09 -10.03 0.45
CA PHE A 152 -10.44 -10.50 0.78
C PHE A 152 -10.49 -11.57 1.86
N ALA A 153 -9.37 -12.24 2.12
CA ALA A 153 -9.21 -13.18 3.23
C ALA A 153 -7.76 -13.20 3.68
N SER A 154 -7.53 -13.21 4.97
CA SER A 154 -6.19 -13.34 5.53
C SER A 154 -6.25 -14.06 6.88
N SER A 155 -5.15 -14.74 7.21
CA SER A 155 -4.85 -15.25 8.54
C SER A 155 -3.47 -14.76 8.95
N GLY A 156 -3.33 -14.26 10.18
CA GLY A 156 -2.12 -13.60 10.63
C GLY A 156 -1.95 -12.19 10.04
N ASN A 157 -1.01 -11.44 10.57
CA ASN A 157 -0.59 -10.13 10.07
C ASN A 157 0.77 -9.80 10.69
N VAL A 158 1.79 -10.57 10.29
CA VAL A 158 3.12 -10.54 10.93
C VAL A 158 4.07 -9.54 10.29
N GLN A 159 3.75 -9.05 9.09
CA GLN A 159 4.57 -8.12 8.33
C GLN A 159 3.72 -7.28 7.36
N PRO A 160 4.17 -6.07 6.93
CA PRO A 160 3.36 -5.17 6.10
C PRO A 160 3.42 -5.44 4.58
N TYR A 161 4.36 -6.24 4.09
CA TYR A 161 4.58 -6.42 2.65
C TYR A 161 3.60 -7.44 2.07
N LYS A 162 2.69 -7.02 1.20
CA LYS A 162 1.53 -7.81 0.75
C LYS A 162 1.50 -7.97 -0.79
N TYR A 163 0.56 -7.32 -1.46
CA TYR A 163 0.36 -7.36 -2.90
C TYR A 163 1.56 -6.82 -3.66
N ASN A 164 2.04 -7.52 -4.67
CA ASN A 164 3.30 -7.27 -5.42
C ASN A 164 4.54 -7.06 -4.51
N GLY A 165 4.50 -7.58 -3.27
CA GLY A 165 5.55 -7.35 -2.28
C GLY A 165 5.62 -5.91 -1.77
N LYS A 166 4.62 -5.07 -2.06
CA LYS A 166 4.57 -3.67 -1.62
C LYS A 166 4.14 -3.53 -0.18
N GLU A 167 4.67 -2.50 0.49
CA GLU A 167 4.28 -2.18 1.85
C GLU A 167 2.84 -1.68 1.88
N TYR A 168 2.02 -2.33 2.69
CA TYR A 168 0.63 -1.98 2.94
C TYR A 168 0.51 -1.25 4.26
N ASP A 169 0.01 -0.02 4.23
CA ASP A 169 -0.34 0.73 5.42
C ASP A 169 -1.84 0.62 5.69
N GLY A 170 -2.21 -0.32 6.55
CA GLY A 170 -3.60 -0.50 7.00
C GLY A 170 -3.94 0.25 8.27
N LYS A 171 -2.98 1.00 8.84
CA LYS A 171 -3.20 1.71 10.10
C LYS A 171 -4.25 2.81 9.93
N LYS A 172 -5.12 2.92 10.92
CA LYS A 172 -6.21 3.91 10.93
C LYS A 172 -7.16 3.83 9.73
N GLY A 173 -7.15 2.72 8.97
CA GLY A 173 -7.97 2.57 7.77
C GLY A 173 -7.44 3.33 6.55
N LEU A 174 -6.16 3.74 6.55
CA LEU A 174 -5.54 4.34 5.38
C LEU A 174 -5.60 3.39 4.17
N ASN A 175 -5.25 2.12 4.38
CA ASN A 175 -5.40 1.04 3.40
C ASN A 175 -4.79 1.36 2.03
N LEU A 176 -3.57 1.89 2.03
CA LEU A 176 -2.80 2.19 0.82
C LEU A 176 -1.57 1.31 0.70
N TYR A 177 -1.17 1.01 -0.52
CA TYR A 177 0.12 0.40 -0.85
C TYR A 177 1.12 1.47 -1.29
N ASP A 178 2.34 1.38 -0.80
CA ASP A 178 3.43 2.23 -1.21
C ASP A 178 4.16 1.62 -2.42
N TYR A 179 4.01 2.25 -3.59
CA TYR A 179 4.72 1.85 -4.82
C TYR A 179 6.00 2.67 -5.06
N GLY A 180 6.40 3.51 -4.10
CA GLY A 180 7.56 4.40 -4.21
C GLY A 180 7.15 5.76 -4.78
N ALA A 181 6.98 5.88 -6.09
CA ALA A 181 6.59 7.15 -6.71
C ALA A 181 5.13 7.56 -6.42
N ARG A 182 4.25 6.61 -6.10
CA ARG A 182 2.83 6.88 -5.83
C ARG A 182 2.27 5.94 -4.76
N MET A 183 1.23 6.41 -4.05
CA MET A 183 0.40 5.56 -3.20
C MET A 183 -0.76 4.98 -4.00
N TYR A 184 -1.01 3.68 -3.84
CA TYR A 184 -2.03 2.93 -4.55
C TYR A 184 -3.18 2.55 -3.63
N ASP A 185 -4.41 2.83 -4.06
CA ASP A 185 -5.64 2.43 -3.40
C ASP A 185 -6.26 1.22 -4.10
N ALA A 186 -6.13 0.05 -3.49
CA ALA A 186 -6.66 -1.18 -4.06
C ALA A 186 -8.19 -1.26 -4.02
N ALA A 187 -8.86 -0.54 -3.10
CA ALA A 187 -10.32 -0.48 -3.05
C ALA A 187 -10.91 0.28 -4.23
N LEU A 188 -10.18 1.30 -4.71
CA LEU A 188 -10.55 2.09 -5.89
C LEU A 188 -9.88 1.57 -7.17
N GLY A 189 -8.86 0.69 -7.06
CA GLY A 189 -8.09 0.17 -8.19
C GLY A 189 -7.25 1.23 -8.91
N ARG A 190 -6.80 2.29 -8.19
CA ARG A 190 -6.13 3.45 -8.77
C ARG A 190 -5.09 4.07 -7.84
N PHE A 191 -4.16 4.81 -8.43
CA PHE A 191 -3.23 5.65 -7.65
C PHE A 191 -3.92 6.90 -7.10
N THR A 192 -3.33 7.48 -6.04
CA THR A 192 -3.84 8.69 -5.39
C THR A 192 -3.34 9.98 -6.04
N THR A 193 -2.33 9.89 -6.89
CA THR A 193 -1.70 11.01 -7.58
C THR A 193 -1.57 10.72 -9.08
N VAL A 194 -1.38 11.78 -9.88
CA VAL A 194 -1.11 11.69 -11.33
C VAL A 194 0.23 10.99 -11.54
N ASP A 195 0.30 10.20 -12.61
CA ASP A 195 1.54 9.52 -13.02
C ASP A 195 2.59 10.56 -13.45
N PRO A 196 3.76 10.61 -12.82
CA PRO A 196 4.85 11.47 -13.30
C PRO A 196 5.29 11.18 -14.75
N SER A 197 5.03 9.96 -15.23
CA SER A 197 5.30 9.53 -16.61
C SER A 197 4.07 9.60 -17.53
N ALA A 198 3.01 10.32 -17.15
CA ALA A 198 1.72 10.38 -17.83
C ALA A 198 1.80 10.77 -19.31
N GLU A 199 2.79 11.59 -19.67
CA GLU A 199 3.02 12.01 -21.08
C GLU A 199 3.38 10.85 -22.02
N ASN A 200 3.76 9.69 -21.46
CA ASN A 200 4.06 8.49 -22.24
C ASN A 200 2.82 7.61 -22.53
N TYR A 201 1.64 7.97 -21.97
CA TYR A 201 0.44 7.11 -21.97
C TYR A 201 -0.85 7.87 -22.27
N PHE A 202 -0.97 8.41 -23.47
CA PHE A 202 -2.11 9.29 -23.87
C PHE A 202 -3.49 8.62 -23.85
N ASN A 203 -3.54 7.29 -23.86
CA ASN A 203 -4.80 6.53 -23.97
C ASN A 203 -5.29 5.94 -22.64
N THR A 204 -4.67 6.33 -21.54
CA THR A 204 -4.97 5.73 -20.22
C THR A 204 -5.22 6.84 -19.20
N SER A 205 -6.09 6.59 -18.22
CA SER A 205 -6.26 7.51 -17.11
C SER A 205 -4.93 7.75 -16.40
N LEU A 206 -4.66 9.00 -16.03
CA LEU A 206 -3.43 9.41 -15.30
C LEU A 206 -3.28 8.71 -13.94
N TYR A 207 -4.35 8.11 -13.43
CA TYR A 207 -4.40 7.40 -12.14
C TYR A 207 -4.48 5.89 -12.31
N ALA A 208 -4.51 5.37 -13.54
CA ALA A 208 -4.75 3.96 -13.79
C ALA A 208 -3.61 3.09 -13.21
N TYR A 209 -4.00 2.01 -12.55
CA TYR A 209 -3.09 0.95 -12.15
C TYR A 209 -3.04 -0.12 -13.26
N CYS A 210 -1.83 -0.45 -13.72
CA CYS A 210 -1.58 -1.51 -14.70
C CYS A 210 -2.43 -1.42 -15.98
N GLY A 211 -2.91 -0.21 -16.36
CA GLY A 211 -3.82 -0.01 -17.49
C GLY A 211 -5.12 -0.83 -17.37
N ASN A 212 -5.64 -0.98 -16.17
CA ASN A 212 -6.79 -1.80 -15.81
C ASN A 212 -6.66 -3.30 -16.16
N ASN A 213 -5.44 -3.80 -16.21
CA ASN A 213 -5.15 -5.22 -16.49
C ASN A 213 -4.15 -5.81 -15.47
N PRO A 214 -4.49 -5.80 -14.16
CA PRO A 214 -3.57 -6.19 -13.09
C PRO A 214 -3.24 -7.69 -13.06
N ILE A 215 -3.97 -8.54 -13.78
CA ILE A 215 -3.68 -9.98 -13.86
C ILE A 215 -2.47 -10.24 -14.79
N ASN A 216 -2.29 -9.42 -15.84
CA ASN A 216 -1.25 -9.61 -16.84
C ASN A 216 -0.12 -8.57 -16.74
N ARG A 217 -0.22 -7.63 -15.81
CA ARG A 217 0.72 -6.54 -15.65
C ARG A 217 0.96 -6.26 -14.18
N ILE A 218 2.17 -5.81 -13.89
CA ILE A 218 2.53 -5.26 -12.58
C ILE A 218 3.14 -3.88 -12.79
N ASP A 219 2.99 -3.03 -11.80
CA ASP A 219 3.72 -1.77 -11.67
C ASP A 219 4.83 -1.99 -10.63
N LEU A 220 6.07 -1.71 -10.97
CA LEU A 220 7.21 -2.00 -10.09
C LEU A 220 7.54 -0.87 -9.13
N ASP A 221 7.26 0.38 -9.52
CA ASP A 221 7.74 1.57 -8.81
C ASP A 221 6.73 2.73 -8.76
N GLY A 222 5.53 2.51 -9.30
CA GLY A 222 4.51 3.54 -9.40
C GLY A 222 4.67 4.47 -10.61
N LEU A 223 5.47 4.10 -11.62
CA LEU A 223 5.76 4.94 -12.80
C LEU A 223 5.53 4.24 -14.13
N LEU A 224 5.54 2.92 -14.17
CA LEU A 224 5.60 2.18 -15.43
C LEU A 224 4.70 0.95 -15.45
N LEU A 225 4.08 0.71 -16.62
CA LEU A 225 3.37 -0.54 -16.93
C LEU A 225 4.37 -1.63 -17.30
N ALA A 226 4.79 -2.47 -16.36
CA ALA A 226 5.55 -3.66 -16.68
C ALA A 226 4.61 -4.79 -17.13
N ARG A 227 4.95 -5.48 -18.23
CA ARG A 227 4.29 -6.75 -18.58
C ARG A 227 4.87 -7.86 -17.70
N ILE A 228 4.01 -8.69 -17.14
CA ILE A 228 4.47 -9.94 -16.56
C ILE A 228 4.90 -10.83 -17.73
N LEU A 229 6.18 -11.14 -17.79
CA LEU A 229 6.67 -12.21 -18.64
C LEU A 229 6.23 -13.51 -17.98
N ILE A 230 5.14 -14.10 -18.47
CA ILE A 230 4.77 -15.46 -18.10
C ILE A 230 5.86 -16.35 -18.72
N TYR A 231 6.86 -16.72 -17.92
CA TYR A 231 7.73 -17.81 -18.29
C TYR A 231 6.84 -19.06 -18.31
N LYS A 232 6.51 -19.54 -19.51
CA LYS A 232 6.03 -20.91 -19.66
C LYS A 232 7.15 -21.79 -19.12
N VAL A 233 6.97 -22.34 -17.95
CA VAL A 233 7.72 -23.52 -17.52
C VAL A 233 7.22 -24.63 -18.44
N LEU A 234 8.05 -25.02 -19.41
CA LEU A 234 7.87 -26.20 -20.25
C LEU A 234 8.15 -27.43 -19.40
#